data_8a9bf1b593b9217f1d247fdedf73d029
#
_entry.id   8a9bf1b593b9217f1d247fdedf73d029
#
_cell.length_a   1.000
_cell.length_b   1.000
_cell.length_c   1.000
_cell.angle_alpha   90.00
_cell.angle_beta   90.00
_cell.angle_gamma   90.00
#
_symmetry.space_group_name_H-M   'P 1'
#
loop_
_entity.id
_entity.type
_entity.pdbx_description
1 polymer ?
#
loop_
_entity_poly.entity_id
_entity_poly.type
_entity_poly.pdbx_seq_one_letter_code
_entity_poly.pdbx_strand_id
1 'polypeptide(L)'
;IIQKTLASTLKAIALKGKAGFYEGEVAQKMVDDIQSNGGLLTLEDLKNYNALDAEVLQGSFQGLTVKALNLPSYGAITIQILQILDQLSLAQTEEDWAIDLGEVTELAYTYRKHQKNRDSLKQILSYENASKWAAQIEQNQLELVAENYKQMPASWIASMGHTTHLTAADEEG
;
A
#
# COMPACT_ATOMS: atom_id res chain seq x y z
N ILE A 1 29.75 -2.98 6.91
CA ILE A 1 29.25 -4.36 6.80
C ILE A 1 29.64 -4.88 5.42
N ILE A 2 30.25 -6.08 5.34
CA ILE A 2 30.66 -6.71 4.08
C ILE A 2 29.81 -7.96 3.86
N GLN A 3 29.00 -7.98 2.81
CA GLN A 3 28.09 -9.10 2.46
C GLN A 3 28.54 -9.75 1.14
N LYS A 4 29.55 -10.59 1.19
CA LYS A 4 30.15 -11.23 0.00
C LYS A 4 29.14 -12.10 -0.77
N THR A 5 28.27 -12.84 -0.08
CA THR A 5 27.27 -13.68 -0.68
C THR A 5 26.23 -12.86 -1.46
N LEU A 6 25.73 -11.79 -0.88
CA LEU A 6 24.81 -10.87 -1.57
C LEU A 6 25.48 -10.24 -2.80
N ALA A 7 26.74 -9.81 -2.69
CA ALA A 7 27.49 -9.28 -3.82
C ALA A 7 27.63 -10.30 -4.97
N SER A 8 27.82 -11.60 -4.65
CA SER A 8 27.84 -12.66 -5.65
C SER A 8 26.51 -12.83 -6.36
N THR A 9 25.39 -12.80 -5.60
CA THR A 9 24.04 -12.87 -6.16
C THR A 9 23.74 -11.67 -7.07
N LEU A 10 24.07 -10.45 -6.63
CA LEU A 10 23.88 -9.25 -7.46
C LEU A 10 24.72 -9.27 -8.74
N LYS A 11 25.95 -9.81 -8.68
CA LYS A 11 26.77 -10.05 -9.89
C LYS A 11 26.12 -11.03 -10.86
N ALA A 12 25.55 -12.13 -10.34
CA ALA A 12 24.84 -13.10 -11.18
C ALA A 12 23.66 -12.46 -11.89
N ILE A 13 22.87 -11.64 -11.19
CA ILE A 13 21.76 -10.90 -11.77
C ILE A 13 22.25 -9.88 -12.82
N ALA A 14 23.30 -9.12 -12.52
CA ALA A 14 23.88 -8.15 -13.45
C ALA A 14 24.37 -8.78 -14.76
N LEU A 15 24.93 -9.99 -14.69
CA LEU A 15 25.48 -10.70 -15.86
C LEU A 15 24.45 -11.48 -16.66
N LYS A 16 23.42 -12.05 -16.00
CA LYS A 16 22.46 -12.99 -16.60
C LYS A 16 21.02 -12.52 -16.55
N GLY A 17 20.75 -11.32 -16.03
CA GLY A 17 19.41 -10.80 -15.85
C GLY A 17 18.55 -11.73 -14.94
N LYS A 18 17.29 -11.95 -15.32
CA LYS A 18 16.35 -12.81 -14.61
C LYS A 18 16.94 -14.21 -14.32
N ALA A 19 17.60 -14.83 -15.28
CA ALA A 19 18.17 -16.15 -15.13
C ALA A 19 19.27 -16.23 -14.04
N GLY A 20 19.95 -15.10 -13.74
CA GLY A 20 20.94 -15.04 -12.68
C GLY A 20 20.38 -15.22 -11.27
N PHE A 21 19.06 -15.06 -11.10
CA PHE A 21 18.37 -15.24 -9.82
C PHE A 21 17.43 -16.45 -9.82
N TYR A 22 16.61 -16.58 -10.85
CA TYR A 22 15.55 -17.61 -10.90
C TYR A 22 16.02 -18.97 -11.45
N GLU A 23 17.26 -19.04 -11.95
CA GLU A 23 17.86 -20.27 -12.48
C GLU A 23 19.30 -20.45 -11.97
N GLY A 24 19.84 -21.64 -12.13
CA GLY A 24 21.23 -21.96 -11.80
C GLY A 24 21.52 -21.98 -10.30
N GLU A 25 22.74 -21.56 -9.92
CA GLU A 25 23.29 -21.76 -8.56
C GLU A 25 22.51 -21.00 -7.48
N VAL A 26 22.05 -19.77 -7.76
CA VAL A 26 21.29 -18.97 -6.79
C VAL A 26 19.94 -19.62 -6.52
N ALA A 27 19.22 -20.00 -7.57
CA ALA A 27 17.93 -20.70 -7.46
C ALA A 27 18.07 -22.04 -6.73
N GLN A 28 19.12 -22.82 -7.06
CA GLN A 28 19.35 -24.10 -6.41
C GLN A 28 19.57 -23.95 -4.90
N LYS A 29 20.45 -23.04 -4.48
CA LYS A 29 20.69 -22.78 -3.06
C LYS A 29 19.45 -22.32 -2.31
N MET A 30 18.60 -21.51 -2.94
CA MET A 30 17.36 -21.04 -2.37
C MET A 30 16.37 -22.19 -2.16
N VAL A 31 16.20 -23.04 -3.16
CA VAL A 31 15.33 -24.21 -3.09
C VAL A 31 15.83 -25.22 -2.05
N ASP A 32 17.13 -25.52 -2.05
CA ASP A 32 17.74 -26.45 -1.10
C ASP A 32 17.53 -25.99 0.36
N ASP A 33 17.74 -24.70 0.64
CA ASP A 33 17.54 -24.14 1.97
C ASP A 33 16.05 -24.19 2.39
N ILE A 34 15.15 -23.75 1.52
CA ILE A 34 13.72 -23.75 1.80
C ILE A 34 13.19 -25.16 2.02
N GLN A 35 13.57 -26.13 1.17
CA GLN A 35 13.11 -27.51 1.30
C GLN A 35 13.72 -28.23 2.50
N SER A 36 14.98 -27.94 2.86
CA SER A 36 15.60 -28.48 4.07
C SER A 36 14.91 -28.04 5.36
N ASN A 37 14.21 -26.90 5.30
CA ASN A 37 13.39 -26.36 6.39
C ASN A 37 11.88 -26.71 6.26
N GLY A 38 11.50 -27.64 5.38
CA GLY A 38 10.13 -28.10 5.21
C GLY A 38 9.25 -27.24 4.29
N GLY A 39 9.85 -26.29 3.55
CA GLY A 39 9.14 -25.50 2.56
C GLY A 39 8.90 -26.24 1.25
N LEU A 40 8.00 -25.71 0.41
CA LEU A 40 7.50 -26.38 -0.80
C LEU A 40 8.02 -25.79 -2.12
N LEU A 41 8.80 -24.70 -2.07
CA LEU A 41 9.31 -24.03 -3.27
C LEU A 41 10.17 -24.99 -4.11
N THR A 42 9.96 -24.95 -5.43
CA THR A 42 10.71 -25.78 -6.40
C THR A 42 11.48 -24.90 -7.38
N LEU A 43 12.45 -25.51 -8.08
CA LEU A 43 13.15 -24.84 -9.20
C LEU A 43 12.20 -24.52 -10.35
N GLU A 44 11.17 -25.30 -10.54
CA GLU A 44 10.14 -25.06 -11.57
C GLU A 44 9.30 -23.83 -11.23
N ASP A 45 8.93 -23.65 -9.96
CA ASP A 45 8.23 -22.45 -9.50
C ASP A 45 9.05 -21.19 -9.78
N LEU A 46 10.34 -21.22 -9.45
CA LEU A 46 11.24 -20.10 -9.71
C LEU A 46 11.38 -19.81 -11.21
N LYS A 47 11.61 -20.83 -12.02
CA LYS A 47 11.78 -20.71 -13.48
C LYS A 47 10.55 -20.14 -14.16
N ASN A 48 9.36 -20.58 -13.72
CA ASN A 48 8.08 -20.19 -14.28
C ASN A 48 7.58 -18.83 -13.77
N TYR A 49 8.21 -18.28 -12.73
CA TYR A 49 7.83 -16.96 -12.19
C TYR A 49 8.08 -15.86 -13.22
N ASN A 50 7.06 -15.05 -13.45
CA ASN A 50 7.13 -13.86 -14.29
C ASN A 50 6.50 -12.68 -13.59
N ALA A 51 7.10 -11.51 -13.76
CA ALA A 51 6.45 -10.26 -13.40
C ALA A 51 5.20 -10.09 -14.28
N LEU A 52 4.11 -9.68 -13.66
CA LEU A 52 2.86 -9.39 -14.34
C LEU A 52 2.70 -7.87 -14.45
N ASP A 53 2.12 -7.44 -15.57
CA ASP A 53 1.70 -6.05 -15.70
C ASP A 53 0.58 -5.75 -14.70
N ALA A 54 0.74 -4.68 -13.96
CA ALA A 54 -0.25 -4.23 -12.99
C ALA A 54 -0.98 -2.99 -13.52
N GLU A 55 -2.30 -2.94 -13.26
CA GLU A 55 -3.08 -1.73 -13.53
C GLU A 55 -2.63 -0.60 -12.61
N VAL A 56 -2.23 0.53 -13.20
CA VAL A 56 -1.85 1.74 -12.47
C VAL A 56 -3.08 2.62 -12.31
N LEU A 57 -3.46 2.87 -11.07
CA LEU A 57 -4.48 3.84 -10.69
C LEU A 57 -3.87 5.23 -10.57
N GLN A 58 -4.69 6.24 -10.78
CA GLN A 58 -4.28 7.63 -10.66
C GLN A 58 -5.29 8.41 -9.85
N GLY A 59 -4.79 9.28 -8.98
CA GLY A 59 -5.55 10.26 -8.21
C GLY A 59 -4.77 11.54 -8.05
N SER A 60 -5.21 12.42 -7.16
CA SER A 60 -4.55 13.69 -6.84
C SER A 60 -4.47 13.92 -5.34
N PHE A 61 -3.46 14.65 -4.91
CA PHE A 61 -3.29 15.13 -3.55
C PHE A 61 -2.49 16.43 -3.58
N GLN A 62 -3.02 17.51 -3.02
CA GLN A 62 -2.39 18.84 -2.98
C GLN A 62 -1.88 19.31 -4.35
N GLY A 63 -2.65 19.06 -5.40
CA GLY A 63 -2.28 19.43 -6.77
C GLY A 63 -1.27 18.49 -7.44
N LEU A 64 -0.74 17.50 -6.72
CA LEU A 64 0.18 16.50 -7.25
C LEU A 64 -0.59 15.29 -7.78
N THR A 65 -0.07 14.68 -8.84
CA THR A 65 -0.59 13.40 -9.35
C THR A 65 -0.03 12.24 -8.54
N VAL A 66 -0.93 11.46 -7.93
CA VAL A 66 -0.59 10.23 -7.21
C VAL A 66 -0.83 9.04 -8.13
N LYS A 67 0.16 8.16 -8.29
CA LYS A 67 0.03 6.90 -9.01
C LYS A 67 0.28 5.73 -8.07
N ALA A 68 -0.58 4.72 -8.13
CA ALA A 68 -0.46 3.54 -7.29
C ALA A 68 -0.97 2.30 -8.01
N LEU A 69 -0.52 1.12 -7.61
CA LEU A 69 -0.94 -0.15 -8.21
C LEU A 69 -2.32 -0.55 -7.70
N ASN A 70 -3.16 -1.07 -8.62
CA ASN A 70 -4.43 -1.69 -8.24
C ASN A 70 -4.20 -3.04 -7.53
N LEU A 71 -5.28 -3.77 -7.27
CA LEU A 71 -5.22 -5.09 -6.62
C LEU A 71 -4.20 -6.02 -7.32
N PRO A 72 -3.45 -6.80 -6.54
CA PRO A 72 -3.58 -7.08 -5.11
C PRO A 72 -2.97 -6.02 -4.17
N SER A 73 -2.41 -4.94 -4.71
CA SER A 73 -1.87 -3.83 -3.91
C SER A 73 -2.99 -3.00 -3.25
N TYR A 74 -2.60 -2.12 -2.34
CA TYR A 74 -3.50 -1.22 -1.62
C TYR A 74 -3.59 0.18 -2.25
N GLY A 75 -3.18 0.33 -3.50
CA GLY A 75 -3.09 1.62 -4.17
C GLY A 75 -4.40 2.39 -4.23
N ALA A 76 -5.52 1.71 -4.44
CA ALA A 76 -6.83 2.35 -4.42
C ALA A 76 -7.16 2.95 -3.04
N ILE A 77 -6.86 2.23 -1.96
CA ILE A 77 -7.04 2.71 -0.58
C ILE A 77 -6.17 3.94 -0.34
N THR A 78 -4.89 3.88 -0.72
CA THR A 78 -3.96 4.99 -0.55
C THR A 78 -4.44 6.25 -1.29
N ILE A 79 -4.85 6.12 -2.55
CA ILE A 79 -5.37 7.25 -3.33
C ILE A 79 -6.64 7.81 -2.67
N GLN A 80 -7.56 6.94 -2.25
CA GLN A 80 -8.80 7.33 -1.58
C GLN A 80 -8.52 8.11 -0.28
N ILE A 81 -7.62 7.61 0.57
CA ILE A 81 -7.21 8.31 1.81
C ILE A 81 -6.69 9.71 1.47
N LEU A 82 -5.75 9.81 0.55
CA LEU A 82 -5.15 11.09 0.18
C LEU A 82 -6.17 12.07 -0.39
N GLN A 83 -7.07 11.60 -1.25
CA GLN A 83 -8.11 12.45 -1.82
C GLN A 83 -9.12 12.94 -0.79
N ILE A 84 -9.47 12.15 0.22
CA ILE A 84 -10.37 12.57 1.31
C ILE A 84 -9.66 13.59 2.20
N LEU A 85 -8.41 13.32 2.59
CA LEU A 85 -7.60 14.25 3.37
C LEU A 85 -7.43 15.61 2.67
N ASP A 86 -7.36 15.62 1.33
CA ASP A 86 -7.26 16.84 0.52
C ASP A 86 -8.56 17.69 0.54
N GLN A 87 -9.67 17.11 0.98
CA GLN A 87 -10.98 17.77 1.09
C GLN A 87 -11.34 18.18 2.52
N LEU A 88 -10.63 17.67 3.52
CA LEU A 88 -10.84 18.04 4.92
C LEU A 88 -10.30 19.45 5.17
N SER A 89 -10.88 20.14 6.14
CA SER A 89 -10.32 21.37 6.68
C SER A 89 -8.92 21.10 7.21
N LEU A 90 -7.99 22.05 7.00
CA LEU A 90 -6.61 21.88 7.45
C LEU A 90 -6.54 21.65 8.96
N ALA A 91 -5.98 20.52 9.37
CA ALA A 91 -5.69 20.21 10.75
C ALA A 91 -4.79 21.32 11.37
N GLN A 92 -5.15 21.78 12.56
CA GLN A 92 -4.43 22.87 13.24
C GLN A 92 -3.28 22.32 14.10
N THR A 93 -3.36 21.08 14.50
CA THR A 93 -2.37 20.38 15.35
C THR A 93 -1.98 19.04 14.76
N GLU A 94 -0.86 18.47 15.23
CA GLU A 94 -0.48 17.09 14.90
C GLU A 94 -1.51 16.06 15.40
N GLU A 95 -2.19 16.36 16.51
CA GLU A 95 -3.22 15.52 17.08
C GLU A 95 -4.47 15.48 16.20
N ASP A 96 -4.93 16.63 15.71
CA ASP A 96 -6.05 16.71 14.76
C ASP A 96 -5.73 15.93 13.49
N TRP A 97 -4.52 16.11 12.96
CA TRP A 97 -4.08 15.38 11.77
C TRP A 97 -4.06 13.87 11.97
N ALA A 98 -3.63 13.39 13.14
CA ALA A 98 -3.63 11.96 13.47
C ALA A 98 -5.06 11.40 13.56
N ILE A 99 -6.01 12.18 14.10
CA ILE A 99 -7.42 11.81 14.17
C ILE A 99 -8.00 11.71 12.75
N ASP A 100 -7.82 12.74 11.94
CA ASP A 100 -8.28 12.77 10.54
C ASP A 100 -7.77 11.59 9.75
N LEU A 101 -6.45 11.32 9.82
CA LEU A 101 -5.83 10.17 9.15
C LEU A 101 -6.43 8.85 9.62
N GLY A 102 -6.70 8.71 10.91
CA GLY A 102 -7.33 7.55 11.50
C GLY A 102 -8.71 7.29 10.93
N GLU A 103 -9.61 8.26 10.99
CA GLU A 103 -11.00 8.15 10.52
C GLU A 103 -11.07 7.90 9.01
N VAL A 104 -10.27 8.64 8.23
CA VAL A 104 -10.19 8.46 6.77
C VAL A 104 -9.69 7.06 6.41
N THR A 105 -8.70 6.55 7.16
CA THR A 105 -8.16 5.20 6.93
C THR A 105 -9.22 4.14 7.21
N GLU A 106 -9.93 4.21 8.34
CA GLU A 106 -11.01 3.28 8.67
C GLU A 106 -12.08 3.27 7.59
N LEU A 107 -12.53 4.46 7.17
CA LEU A 107 -13.50 4.61 6.11
C LEU A 107 -13.03 3.97 4.80
N ALA A 108 -11.82 4.24 4.36
CA ALA A 108 -11.26 3.69 3.12
C ALA A 108 -11.19 2.16 3.15
N TYR A 109 -10.82 1.56 4.28
CA TYR A 109 -10.75 0.11 4.42
C TYR A 109 -12.13 -0.57 4.39
N THR A 110 -13.21 0.08 4.84
CA THR A 110 -14.58 -0.48 4.72
C THR A 110 -14.99 -0.69 3.28
N TYR A 111 -14.46 0.11 2.34
CA TYR A 111 -14.77 0.03 0.91
C TYR A 111 -13.85 -0.90 0.12
N ARG A 112 -12.84 -1.51 0.74
CA ARG A 112 -11.89 -2.41 0.09
C ARG A 112 -12.56 -3.53 -0.71
N LYS A 113 -13.63 -4.12 -0.20
CA LYS A 113 -14.38 -5.18 -0.88
C LYS A 113 -14.97 -4.77 -2.23
N HIS A 114 -15.20 -3.47 -2.44
CA HIS A 114 -15.78 -2.91 -3.66
C HIS A 114 -14.74 -2.59 -4.75
N GLN A 115 -13.44 -2.62 -4.44
CA GLN A 115 -12.36 -2.30 -5.38
C GLN A 115 -12.22 -3.30 -6.53
N LYS A 116 -12.77 -4.51 -6.41
CA LYS A 116 -12.77 -5.53 -7.48
C LYS A 116 -13.67 -5.15 -8.67
N ASN A 117 -14.66 -4.29 -8.46
CA ASN A 117 -15.56 -3.84 -9.50
C ASN A 117 -15.07 -2.50 -10.05
N ARG A 118 -14.87 -2.41 -11.39
CA ARG A 118 -14.34 -1.21 -12.06
C ARG A 118 -15.20 0.03 -11.88
N ASP A 119 -16.51 -0.12 -11.93
CA ASP A 119 -17.42 1.02 -11.80
C ASP A 119 -17.44 1.52 -10.35
N SER A 120 -17.47 0.60 -9.38
CA SER A 120 -17.32 0.92 -7.97
C SER A 120 -15.96 1.59 -7.69
N LEU A 121 -14.89 1.11 -8.31
CA LEU A 121 -13.55 1.67 -8.15
C LEU A 121 -13.47 3.12 -8.68
N LYS A 122 -14.04 3.39 -9.86
CA LYS A 122 -14.13 4.76 -10.41
C LYS A 122 -14.89 5.69 -9.48
N GLN A 123 -16.01 5.21 -8.93
CA GLN A 123 -16.81 5.98 -7.98
C GLN A 123 -16.04 6.25 -6.68
N ILE A 124 -15.40 5.23 -6.11
CA ILE A 124 -14.58 5.33 -4.90
C ILE A 124 -13.46 6.37 -5.07
N LEU A 125 -12.81 6.40 -6.21
CA LEU A 125 -11.70 7.31 -6.51
C LEU A 125 -12.15 8.63 -7.15
N SER A 126 -13.44 8.94 -7.18
CA SER A 126 -13.93 10.21 -7.69
C SER A 126 -13.78 11.34 -6.66
N TYR A 127 -13.52 12.54 -7.16
CA TYR A 127 -13.46 13.76 -6.35
C TYR A 127 -14.79 14.01 -5.60
N GLU A 128 -15.92 13.80 -6.28
CA GLU A 128 -17.26 13.95 -5.67
C GLU A 128 -17.42 13.04 -4.44
N ASN A 129 -16.95 11.81 -4.54
CA ASN A 129 -17.04 10.85 -3.44
C ASN A 129 -16.09 11.22 -2.29
N ALA A 130 -14.87 11.70 -2.61
CA ALA A 130 -13.94 12.21 -1.61
C ALA A 130 -14.52 13.39 -0.82
N SER A 131 -15.10 14.38 -1.51
CA SER A 131 -15.76 15.54 -0.88
C SER A 131 -16.94 15.13 -0.01
N LYS A 132 -17.75 14.16 -0.46
CA LYS A 132 -18.87 13.64 0.33
C LYS A 132 -18.39 12.98 1.63
N TRP A 133 -17.33 12.22 1.58
CA TRP A 133 -16.80 11.54 2.76
C TRP A 133 -16.07 12.48 3.71
N ALA A 134 -15.36 13.46 3.17
CA ALA A 134 -14.78 14.51 4.01
C ALA A 134 -15.88 15.25 4.81
N ALA A 135 -16.95 15.68 4.15
CA ALA A 135 -18.07 16.32 4.83
C ALA A 135 -18.73 15.43 5.91
N GLN A 136 -18.82 14.12 5.67
CA GLN A 136 -19.36 13.19 6.66
C GLN A 136 -18.42 13.03 7.87
N ILE A 137 -17.10 13.00 7.66
CA ILE A 137 -16.11 12.91 8.73
C ILE A 137 -16.17 14.20 9.58
N GLU A 138 -16.18 15.38 8.96
CA GLU A 138 -16.30 16.67 9.66
C GLU A 138 -17.59 16.75 10.48
N GLN A 139 -18.71 16.26 9.96
CA GLN A 139 -19.97 16.20 10.70
C GLN A 139 -19.87 15.25 11.91
N ASN A 140 -19.30 14.06 11.74
CA ASN A 140 -19.13 13.10 12.82
C ASN A 140 -18.21 13.65 13.92
N GLN A 141 -17.16 14.37 13.56
CA GLN A 141 -16.25 15.00 14.52
C GLN A 141 -16.98 16.09 15.35
N LEU A 142 -17.85 16.87 14.72
CA LEU A 142 -18.67 17.86 15.43
C LEU A 142 -19.64 17.19 16.43
N GLU A 143 -20.18 16.03 16.10
CA GLU A 143 -21.05 15.26 17.00
C GLU A 143 -20.24 14.61 18.14
N LEU A 144 -19.02 14.11 17.88
CA LEU A 144 -18.13 13.51 18.89
C LEU A 144 -17.58 14.53 19.90
N VAL A 145 -17.32 15.76 19.47
CA VAL A 145 -16.94 16.86 20.39
C VAL A 145 -18.07 17.18 21.36
N ALA A 146 -19.32 16.93 20.97
CA ALA A 146 -20.49 17.07 21.85
C ALA A 146 -20.68 15.89 22.82
N GLU A 147 -20.11 14.71 22.58
CA GLU A 147 -20.27 13.47 23.33
C GLU A 147 -18.97 12.92 23.94
N ASN A 148 -18.16 13.66 24.62
CA ASN A 148 -16.99 13.19 25.40
C ASN A 148 -16.14 12.08 24.73
N TYR A 149 -14.89 12.41 24.45
CA TYR A 149 -13.78 11.57 24.02
C TYR A 149 -13.88 10.13 24.56
N LYS A 150 -14.28 9.18 23.73
CA LYS A 150 -14.11 7.75 24.02
C LYS A 150 -12.80 7.28 23.37
N GLN A 151 -11.94 6.67 24.21
CA GLN A 151 -10.67 6.06 23.80
C GLN A 151 -10.80 5.26 22.49
N MET A 152 -9.83 5.45 21.58
CA MET A 152 -9.67 4.62 20.38
C MET A 152 -9.72 3.12 20.75
N PRO A 153 -10.51 2.32 20.04
CA PRO A 153 -10.57 0.88 20.32
C PRO A 153 -9.21 0.22 20.03
N ALA A 154 -8.75 -0.61 20.97
CA ALA A 154 -7.51 -1.39 20.84
C ALA A 154 -7.48 -2.34 19.59
N SER A 155 -8.62 -2.58 18.96
CA SER A 155 -8.75 -3.32 17.70
C SER A 155 -8.02 -2.68 16.50
N TRP A 156 -7.73 -1.40 16.56
CA TRP A 156 -6.98 -0.67 15.52
C TRP A 156 -5.54 -1.16 15.38
N ILE A 157 -4.86 -1.39 16.52
CA ILE A 157 -3.45 -1.82 16.56
C ILE A 157 -3.31 -3.27 16.06
N ALA A 158 -4.31 -4.12 16.27
CA ALA A 158 -4.27 -5.53 15.91
C ALA A 158 -4.43 -5.80 14.41
N SER A 159 -4.96 -4.84 13.61
CA SER A 159 -5.17 -5.00 12.17
C SER A 159 -4.01 -4.51 11.30
N MET A 160 -2.99 -3.88 11.87
CA MET A 160 -1.88 -3.23 11.15
C MET A 160 -0.67 -4.14 10.89
N GLY A 161 -0.87 -5.44 10.73
CA GLY A 161 0.19 -6.40 10.38
C GLY A 161 0.51 -6.38 8.88
N HIS A 162 0.97 -5.25 8.31
CA HIS A 162 1.25 -5.13 6.89
C HIS A 162 2.64 -4.54 6.61
N THR A 163 3.25 -5.02 5.51
CA THR A 163 4.50 -4.49 4.98
C THR A 163 4.26 -3.10 4.42
N THR A 164 5.06 -2.12 4.85
CA THR A 164 5.02 -0.76 4.30
C THR A 164 6.00 -0.64 3.15
N HIS A 165 5.55 -0.12 2.01
CA HIS A 165 6.37 0.24 0.87
C HIS A 165 6.36 1.76 0.73
N LEU A 166 7.51 2.39 0.87
CA LEU A 166 7.67 3.83 0.68
C LEU A 166 8.61 4.10 -0.49
N THR A 167 8.18 4.90 -1.43
CA THR A 167 9.02 5.44 -2.50
C THR A 167 8.94 6.96 -2.45
N ALA A 168 10.07 7.62 -2.44
CA ALA A 168 10.17 9.06 -2.50
C ALA A 168 10.95 9.47 -3.76
N ALA A 169 10.53 10.54 -4.39
CA ALA A 169 11.23 11.18 -5.49
C ALA A 169 11.28 12.69 -5.22
N ASP A 170 12.36 13.34 -5.63
CA ASP A 170 12.51 14.79 -5.62
C ASP A 170 12.11 15.43 -6.96
N GLU A 171 12.38 16.71 -7.13
CA GLU A 171 12.07 17.47 -8.36
C GLU A 171 12.79 16.92 -9.61
N GLU A 172 13.87 16.16 -9.41
CA GLU A 172 14.65 15.53 -10.48
C GLU A 172 14.17 14.09 -10.78
N GLY A 173 13.23 13.53 -9.97
CA GLY A 173 12.61 12.21 -10.14
C GLY A 173 13.37 11.04 -9.59
#